data_ab10ee701c83111ecc1198e0eb669380
#
_entry.id   ab10ee701c83111ecc1198e0eb669380
#
_cell.length_a   1.000
_cell.length_b   1.000
_cell.length_c   1.000
_cell.angle_alpha   90.00
_cell.angle_beta   90.00
_cell.angle_gamma   90.00
#
_symmetry.space_group_name_H-M   'P 1'
#
loop_
_entity.id
_entity.type
_entity.pdbx_description
1 polymer ?
#
loop_
_entity_poly.entity_id
_entity_poly.type
_entity_poly.pdbx_seq_one_letter_code
_entity_poly.pdbx_strand_id
1 'polypeptide(L)'
;MICVSETAPEDFDEAATATARARLYGLLAATFDGEAETTAAAIDEGAFAAVAEAFPIDIETAPLRGDEYDADALKIGYDNLFVVPGSHYVPPFASAHAVDPSEEFESDSRYHTAGDAGELLGDPAADMAELYAAGGFSPERGDDIPDHVAACFEFMRALCEREAALRDGDGTESDLDAVRGLQARTLSRLGWIDRFEEAVASRDTAEGVFAAIARLARTFTAWDAREVVDADEQPSENTTA
;
A
#
# COMPACT_ATOMS: atom_id res chain seq x y z
N MET A 1 45.67 21.66 -9.57
CA MET A 1 44.92 20.69 -10.40
C MET A 1 44.38 19.67 -9.44
N ILE A 2 43.18 19.90 -8.93
CA ILE A 2 42.51 19.07 -7.92
C ILE A 2 41.59 18.16 -8.71
N CYS A 3 41.92 16.86 -8.77
CA CYS A 3 41.00 15.85 -9.27
C CYS A 3 39.87 15.71 -8.28
N VAL A 4 38.71 16.21 -8.63
CA VAL A 4 37.46 15.84 -7.95
C VAL A 4 37.13 14.44 -8.44
N SER A 5 37.30 13.43 -7.55
CA SER A 5 36.74 12.11 -7.77
C SER A 5 35.22 12.26 -7.80
N GLU A 6 34.66 12.14 -8.97
CA GLU A 6 33.21 11.91 -9.17
C GLU A 6 32.94 10.55 -8.56
N THR A 7 32.35 10.54 -7.38
CA THR A 7 31.81 9.33 -6.75
C THR A 7 30.69 8.88 -7.68
N ALA A 8 30.85 7.71 -8.29
CA ALA A 8 29.77 7.05 -8.99
C ALA A 8 28.54 6.94 -8.05
N PRO A 9 27.30 7.02 -8.56
CA PRO A 9 26.12 6.78 -7.73
C PRO A 9 26.31 5.42 -7.06
N GLU A 10 26.08 5.38 -5.74
CA GLU A 10 26.08 4.13 -4.98
C GLU A 10 25.14 3.19 -5.72
N ASP A 11 25.62 2.02 -6.13
CA ASP A 11 24.80 0.96 -6.68
C ASP A 11 23.73 0.66 -5.62
N PHE A 12 22.53 1.14 -5.85
CA PHE A 12 21.38 0.76 -5.03
C PHE A 12 21.29 -0.76 -5.13
N ASP A 13 21.44 -1.44 -4.01
CA ASP A 13 21.18 -2.88 -3.95
C ASP A 13 19.69 -3.11 -4.20
N GLU A 14 19.38 -3.40 -5.46
CA GLU A 14 18.01 -3.54 -5.93
C GLU A 14 17.25 -4.66 -5.22
N ALA A 15 17.94 -5.74 -4.83
CA ALA A 15 17.37 -6.82 -4.03
C ALA A 15 17.03 -6.35 -2.61
N ALA A 16 17.93 -5.56 -1.99
CA ALA A 16 17.66 -4.94 -0.68
C ALA A 16 16.51 -3.95 -0.75
N THR A 17 16.40 -3.17 -1.82
CA THR A 17 15.27 -2.26 -2.06
C THR A 17 13.97 -3.01 -2.20
N ALA A 18 13.91 -4.08 -2.99
CA ALA A 18 12.74 -4.93 -3.13
C ALA A 18 12.33 -5.56 -1.78
N THR A 19 13.32 -6.00 -0.98
CA THR A 19 13.09 -6.53 0.37
C THR A 19 12.52 -5.47 1.31
N ALA A 20 13.02 -4.24 1.27
CA ALA A 20 12.51 -3.14 2.09
C ALA A 20 11.06 -2.76 1.69
N ARG A 21 10.76 -2.72 0.37
CA ARG A 21 9.40 -2.53 -0.15
C ARG A 21 8.46 -3.63 0.36
N ALA A 22 8.88 -4.90 0.27
CA ALA A 22 8.09 -6.02 0.77
C ALA A 22 7.74 -5.88 2.26
N ARG A 23 8.71 -5.46 3.08
CA ARG A 23 8.49 -5.24 4.53
C ARG A 23 7.45 -4.16 4.78
N LEU A 24 7.53 -3.03 4.08
CA LEU A 24 6.55 -1.96 4.26
C LEU A 24 5.16 -2.39 3.81
N TYR A 25 5.03 -3.00 2.64
CA TYR A 25 3.74 -3.55 2.21
C TYR A 25 3.18 -4.58 3.18
N GLY A 26 4.03 -5.41 3.80
CA GLY A 26 3.61 -6.36 4.83
C GLY A 26 3.05 -5.68 6.09
N LEU A 27 3.69 -4.61 6.57
CA LEU A 27 3.20 -3.81 7.70
C LEU A 27 1.88 -3.12 7.38
N LEU A 28 1.76 -2.53 6.18
CA LEU A 28 0.53 -1.90 5.73
C LEU A 28 -0.62 -2.91 5.60
N ALA A 29 -0.34 -4.08 5.02
CA ALA A 29 -1.32 -5.16 4.91
C ALA A 29 -1.82 -5.60 6.29
N ALA A 30 -0.93 -5.87 7.25
CA ALA A 30 -1.29 -6.28 8.60
C ALA A 30 -2.12 -5.21 9.33
N THR A 31 -1.74 -3.94 9.20
CA THR A 31 -2.46 -2.83 9.84
C THR A 31 -3.89 -2.71 9.31
N PHE A 32 -4.06 -2.73 7.99
CA PHE A 32 -5.39 -2.58 7.37
C PHE A 32 -6.20 -3.88 7.35
N ASP A 33 -5.65 -4.98 7.82
CA ASP A 33 -6.36 -6.23 8.14
C ASP A 33 -6.78 -6.32 9.61
N GLY A 34 -6.45 -5.31 10.42
CA GLY A 34 -6.85 -5.22 11.82
C GLY A 34 -5.98 -6.02 12.79
N GLU A 35 -4.76 -6.36 12.41
CA GLU A 35 -3.76 -6.99 13.29
C GLU A 35 -3.20 -5.98 14.30
N ALA A 36 -4.02 -5.60 15.29
CA ALA A 36 -3.69 -4.52 16.22
C ALA A 36 -2.43 -4.80 17.06
N GLU A 37 -2.21 -6.06 17.47
CA GLU A 37 -0.99 -6.46 18.20
C GLU A 37 0.26 -6.31 17.33
N THR A 38 0.20 -6.74 16.07
CA THR A 38 1.29 -6.58 15.11
C THR A 38 1.57 -5.10 14.85
N THR A 39 0.53 -4.29 14.72
CA THR A 39 0.64 -2.84 14.47
C THR A 39 1.25 -2.14 15.68
N ALA A 40 0.79 -2.42 16.90
CA ALA A 40 1.35 -1.86 18.13
C ALA A 40 2.84 -2.20 18.26
N ALA A 41 3.19 -3.47 18.12
CA ALA A 41 4.58 -3.91 18.19
C ALA A 41 5.48 -3.22 17.12
N ALA A 42 4.97 -3.06 15.90
CA ALA A 42 5.71 -2.37 14.84
C ALA A 42 5.94 -0.87 15.12
N ILE A 43 5.00 -0.22 15.82
CA ILE A 43 5.16 1.17 16.25
C ILE A 43 6.17 1.25 17.40
N ASP A 44 6.04 0.41 18.42
CA ASP A 44 6.94 0.38 19.59
C ASP A 44 8.39 0.05 19.20
N GLU A 45 8.58 -0.84 18.23
CA GLU A 45 9.89 -1.17 17.68
C GLU A 45 10.43 -0.10 16.71
N GLY A 46 9.61 0.92 16.37
CA GLY A 46 9.96 1.96 15.41
C GLY A 46 10.04 1.48 13.96
N ALA A 47 9.42 0.34 13.64
CA ALA A 47 9.52 -0.28 12.32
C ALA A 47 8.97 0.62 11.20
N PHE A 48 7.84 1.29 11.42
CA PHE A 48 7.28 2.24 10.45
C PHE A 48 8.21 3.43 10.20
N ALA A 49 8.82 3.96 11.27
CA ALA A 49 9.75 5.09 11.16
C ALA A 49 11.04 4.66 10.43
N ALA A 50 11.60 3.50 10.80
CA ALA A 50 12.82 2.98 10.17
C ALA A 50 12.62 2.70 8.68
N VAL A 51 11.46 2.16 8.28
CA VAL A 51 11.15 1.93 6.87
C VAL A 51 10.90 3.23 6.14
N ALA A 52 10.18 4.20 6.75
CA ALA A 52 9.99 5.51 6.14
C ALA A 52 11.32 6.24 5.89
N GLU A 53 12.30 6.11 6.80
CA GLU A 53 13.64 6.67 6.66
C GLU A 53 14.50 5.96 5.58
N ALA A 54 14.15 4.71 5.24
CA ALA A 54 14.86 3.96 4.20
C ALA A 54 14.50 4.41 2.77
N PHE A 55 13.41 5.15 2.60
CA PHE A 55 12.95 5.66 1.32
C PHE A 55 13.05 7.19 1.28
N PRO A 56 13.30 7.81 0.10
CA PRO A 56 13.35 9.27 -0.06
C PRO A 56 11.94 9.88 -0.07
N ILE A 57 11.15 9.60 0.96
CA ILE A 57 9.78 10.07 1.14
C ILE A 57 9.69 10.94 2.39
N ASP A 58 9.03 12.10 2.26
CA ASP A 58 8.83 13.02 3.38
C ASP A 58 7.47 12.73 4.04
N ILE A 59 7.52 12.13 5.22
CA ILE A 59 6.33 11.76 5.99
C ILE A 59 6.51 12.14 7.44
N GLU A 60 5.47 12.77 8.02
CA GLU A 60 5.40 12.97 9.45
C GLU A 60 5.20 11.62 10.15
N THR A 61 6.24 11.15 10.83
CA THR A 61 6.22 9.89 11.57
C THR A 61 5.95 10.07 13.07
N ALA A 62 5.68 11.29 13.54
CA ALA A 62 5.46 11.56 14.97
C ALA A 62 4.35 10.67 15.59
N PRO A 63 3.19 10.45 14.94
CA PRO A 63 2.18 9.53 15.45
C PRO A 63 2.57 8.04 15.39
N LEU A 64 3.67 7.72 14.71
CA LEU A 64 4.20 6.36 14.56
C LEU A 64 5.48 6.13 15.39
N ARG A 65 5.74 7.03 16.32
CA ARG A 65 6.85 7.00 17.27
C ARG A 65 6.29 7.16 18.67
N GLY A 66 5.76 6.12 19.25
CA GLY A 66 5.24 6.12 20.61
C GLY A 66 5.88 5.04 21.45
N ASP A 67 5.99 5.28 22.75
CA ASP A 67 6.31 4.25 23.71
C ASP A 67 4.95 3.72 24.24
N GLU A 68 4.72 2.43 24.12
CA GLU A 68 3.56 1.74 24.69
C GLU A 68 2.21 2.06 24.02
N TYR A 69 2.06 1.73 22.73
CA TYR A 69 0.73 1.74 22.11
C TYR A 69 -0.11 0.59 22.64
N ASP A 70 -1.31 0.93 23.14
CA ASP A 70 -2.29 -0.04 23.59
C ASP A 70 -2.95 -0.75 22.39
N ALA A 71 -2.65 -2.04 22.21
CA ALA A 71 -3.21 -2.84 21.13
C ALA A 71 -4.76 -2.91 21.21
N ASP A 72 -5.33 -2.91 22.41
CA ASP A 72 -6.79 -2.89 22.60
C ASP A 72 -7.39 -1.57 22.12
N ALA A 73 -6.72 -0.43 22.40
CA ALA A 73 -7.15 0.88 21.91
C ALA A 73 -7.04 0.96 20.37
N LEU A 74 -5.96 0.44 19.78
CA LEU A 74 -5.81 0.34 18.33
C LEU A 74 -6.90 -0.54 17.72
N LYS A 75 -7.21 -1.69 18.33
CA LYS A 75 -8.28 -2.56 17.87
C LYS A 75 -9.65 -1.87 17.86
N ILE A 76 -9.95 -1.14 18.93
CA ILE A 76 -11.20 -0.35 19.01
C ILE A 76 -11.22 0.74 17.92
N GLY A 77 -10.10 1.44 17.73
CA GLY A 77 -9.94 2.45 16.67
C GLY A 77 -10.15 1.84 15.27
N TYR A 78 -9.52 0.70 15.01
CA TYR A 78 -9.69 -0.06 13.77
C TYR A 78 -11.15 -0.45 13.53
N ASP A 79 -11.80 -1.06 14.54
CA ASP A 79 -13.18 -1.50 14.41
C ASP A 79 -14.13 -0.33 14.13
N ASN A 80 -13.93 0.81 14.77
CA ASN A 80 -14.71 2.02 14.53
C ASN A 80 -14.49 2.60 13.13
N LEU A 81 -13.26 2.53 12.61
CA LEU A 81 -12.93 3.09 11.30
C LEU A 81 -13.31 2.15 10.15
N PHE A 82 -13.07 0.85 10.29
CA PHE A 82 -13.07 -0.03 9.11
C PHE A 82 -14.09 -1.19 9.20
N VAL A 83 -14.68 -1.46 10.37
CA VAL A 83 -15.55 -2.61 10.57
C VAL A 83 -16.99 -2.21 10.91
N VAL A 84 -17.18 -1.29 11.85
CA VAL A 84 -18.50 -0.97 12.37
C VAL A 84 -19.13 0.20 11.60
N PRO A 85 -20.22 -0.01 10.84
CA PRO A 85 -20.90 1.08 10.15
C PRO A 85 -21.35 2.19 11.11
N GLY A 86 -20.94 3.42 10.86
CA GLY A 86 -21.25 4.57 11.71
C GLY A 86 -20.65 5.86 11.16
N SER A 87 -20.64 6.91 12.00
CA SER A 87 -20.11 8.24 11.62
C SER A 87 -18.61 8.26 11.34
N HIS A 88 -17.87 7.27 11.84
CA HIS A 88 -16.43 7.14 11.65
C HIS A 88 -16.04 6.11 10.60
N TYR A 89 -17.01 5.37 10.07
CA TYR A 89 -16.74 4.28 9.14
C TYR A 89 -16.14 4.78 7.81
N VAL A 90 -15.03 4.17 7.42
CA VAL A 90 -14.36 4.34 6.13
C VAL A 90 -14.21 2.97 5.51
N PRO A 91 -14.91 2.66 4.40
CA PRO A 91 -14.76 1.37 3.73
C PRO A 91 -13.32 1.17 3.26
N PRO A 92 -12.65 0.06 3.62
CA PRO A 92 -11.24 -0.15 3.26
C PRO A 92 -11.07 -0.85 1.90
N PHE A 93 -11.92 -0.56 0.91
CA PHE A 93 -11.88 -1.18 -0.41
C PHE A 93 -12.13 -0.19 -1.54
N ALA A 94 -11.51 -0.45 -2.71
CA ALA A 94 -11.49 0.45 -3.86
C ALA A 94 -12.87 0.81 -4.38
N SER A 95 -13.79 -0.14 -4.44
CA SER A 95 -15.16 0.06 -4.92
C SER A 95 -15.91 1.18 -4.20
N ALA A 96 -15.54 1.48 -2.95
CA ALA A 96 -16.16 2.56 -2.18
C ALA A 96 -15.54 3.95 -2.48
N HIS A 97 -14.37 4.00 -3.10
CA HIS A 97 -13.60 5.22 -3.36
C HIS A 97 -13.36 5.46 -4.86
N ALA A 98 -13.63 4.46 -5.70
CA ALA A 98 -13.48 4.58 -7.14
C ALA A 98 -14.66 5.38 -7.71
N VAL A 99 -14.34 6.46 -8.40
CA VAL A 99 -15.20 7.32 -9.26
C VAL A 99 -16.60 7.64 -8.72
N ASP A 100 -17.03 8.89 -8.90
CA ASP A 100 -18.33 9.40 -8.48
C ASP A 100 -19.42 8.32 -8.55
N PRO A 101 -20.09 8.04 -7.43
CA PRO A 101 -21.23 7.15 -7.47
C PRO A 101 -22.15 7.70 -8.58
N SER A 102 -22.51 6.86 -9.54
CA SER A 102 -23.43 7.29 -10.59
C SER A 102 -24.64 7.92 -9.89
N GLU A 103 -25.02 9.13 -10.27
CA GLU A 103 -26.16 9.88 -9.71
C GLU A 103 -27.48 9.07 -9.73
N GLU A 104 -27.45 7.87 -10.30
CA GLU A 104 -28.58 6.96 -10.50
C GLU A 104 -28.74 5.89 -9.41
N PHE A 105 -27.82 5.75 -8.45
CA PHE A 105 -27.97 4.75 -7.38
C PHE A 105 -28.68 5.35 -6.16
N GLU A 106 -30.00 5.53 -6.25
CA GLU A 106 -30.87 5.79 -5.10
C GLU A 106 -31.15 4.46 -4.36
N SER A 107 -30.46 4.21 -3.27
CA SER A 107 -30.77 3.09 -2.38
C SER A 107 -31.50 3.58 -1.15
N ASP A 108 -32.70 3.08 -0.92
CA ASP A 108 -33.48 3.30 0.31
C ASP A 108 -32.88 2.55 1.54
N SER A 109 -31.73 1.89 1.37
CA SER A 109 -31.08 1.17 2.47
C SER A 109 -30.44 2.13 3.43
N ARG A 110 -30.76 1.98 4.71
CA ARG A 110 -30.18 2.72 5.84
C ARG A 110 -28.65 2.61 5.90
N TYR A 111 -28.07 1.60 5.29
CA TYR A 111 -26.63 1.35 5.22
C TYR A 111 -25.95 2.12 4.07
N HIS A 112 -26.70 2.57 3.07
CA HIS A 112 -26.18 3.33 1.94
C HIS A 112 -26.26 4.84 2.12
N THR A 113 -26.94 5.33 3.16
CA THR A 113 -27.06 6.78 3.45
C THR A 113 -25.92 7.34 4.31
N ALA A 114 -24.99 6.51 4.77
CA ALA A 114 -23.89 6.94 5.65
C ALA A 114 -22.53 7.15 4.96
N GLY A 115 -22.46 7.03 3.65
CA GLY A 115 -21.25 7.24 2.85
C GLY A 115 -21.53 6.99 1.38
N ASP A 116 -20.72 7.55 0.51
CA ASP A 116 -20.72 7.29 -0.92
C ASP A 116 -20.30 5.83 -1.17
N ALA A 117 -21.20 4.88 -0.83
CA ALA A 117 -20.95 3.46 -0.97
C ALA A 117 -21.03 3.09 -2.45
N GLY A 118 -19.88 2.89 -3.08
CA GLY A 118 -19.80 2.22 -4.36
C GLY A 118 -20.32 0.77 -4.27
N GLU A 119 -20.48 0.16 -5.43
CA GLU A 119 -20.93 -1.23 -5.54
C GLU A 119 -19.89 -2.19 -4.96
N LEU A 120 -20.19 -2.87 -3.86
CA LEU A 120 -19.33 -3.91 -3.30
C LEU A 120 -19.14 -5.02 -4.36
N LEU A 121 -17.89 -5.41 -4.62
CA LEU A 121 -17.52 -6.37 -5.66
C LEU A 121 -17.80 -5.90 -7.11
N GLY A 122 -17.73 -4.59 -7.35
CA GLY A 122 -17.81 -4.02 -8.71
C GLY A 122 -16.53 -4.21 -9.54
N ASP A 123 -16.40 -3.40 -10.61
CA ASP A 123 -15.25 -3.47 -11.53
C ASP A 123 -13.88 -3.45 -10.82
N PRO A 124 -13.63 -2.61 -9.77
CA PRO A 124 -12.35 -2.63 -9.06
C PRO A 124 -12.01 -3.99 -8.44
N ALA A 125 -12.99 -4.67 -7.87
CA ALA A 125 -12.79 -6.00 -7.28
C ALA A 125 -12.50 -7.05 -8.35
N ALA A 126 -13.19 -7.00 -9.49
CA ALA A 126 -12.94 -7.89 -10.63
C ALA A 126 -11.53 -7.68 -11.20
N ASP A 127 -11.10 -6.44 -11.38
CA ASP A 127 -9.76 -6.06 -11.85
C ASP A 127 -8.67 -6.61 -10.92
N MET A 128 -8.84 -6.51 -9.61
CA MET A 128 -7.86 -7.05 -8.65
C MET A 128 -7.86 -8.58 -8.65
N ALA A 129 -9.02 -9.23 -8.74
CA ALA A 129 -9.10 -10.69 -8.84
C ALA A 129 -8.38 -11.23 -10.09
N GLU A 130 -8.46 -10.53 -11.23
CA GLU A 130 -7.70 -10.88 -12.43
C GLU A 130 -6.19 -10.73 -12.24
N LEU A 131 -5.72 -9.69 -11.53
CA LEU A 131 -4.31 -9.50 -11.20
C LEU A 131 -3.80 -10.62 -10.28
N TYR A 132 -4.56 -11.00 -9.26
CA TYR A 132 -4.21 -12.13 -8.38
C TYR A 132 -4.11 -13.43 -9.18
N ALA A 133 -5.07 -13.71 -10.02
CA ALA A 133 -5.05 -14.90 -10.88
C ALA A 133 -3.83 -14.91 -11.82
N ALA A 134 -3.49 -13.76 -12.42
CA ALA A 134 -2.31 -13.62 -13.27
C ALA A 134 -1.00 -13.84 -12.51
N GLY A 135 -0.94 -13.45 -11.22
CA GLY A 135 0.20 -13.70 -10.32
C GLY A 135 0.21 -15.09 -9.68
N GLY A 136 -0.83 -15.90 -9.88
CA GLY A 136 -0.99 -17.18 -9.17
C GLY A 136 -1.14 -16.99 -7.66
N PHE A 137 -1.73 -15.89 -7.22
CA PHE A 137 -1.85 -15.46 -5.84
C PHE A 137 -3.29 -15.60 -5.33
N SER A 138 -3.42 -15.90 -4.05
CA SER A 138 -4.70 -15.92 -3.35
C SER A 138 -4.51 -15.15 -2.05
N PRO A 139 -5.15 -13.98 -1.88
CA PRO A 139 -5.06 -13.22 -0.65
C PRO A 139 -5.56 -14.03 0.56
N GLU A 140 -4.89 -13.90 1.70
CA GLU A 140 -5.33 -14.41 3.00
C GLU A 140 -5.95 -13.30 3.84
N ARG A 141 -5.81 -12.03 3.40
CA ARG A 141 -6.29 -10.82 4.06
C ARG A 141 -7.41 -10.16 3.27
N GLY A 142 -8.17 -9.28 3.95
CA GLY A 142 -9.18 -8.46 3.30
C GLY A 142 -10.55 -9.09 3.22
N ASP A 143 -10.87 -10.08 4.07
CA ASP A 143 -12.21 -10.67 4.23
C ASP A 143 -12.84 -11.17 2.91
N ASP A 144 -12.05 -11.81 2.06
CA ASP A 144 -12.46 -12.28 0.73
C ASP A 144 -12.90 -11.17 -0.25
N ILE A 145 -12.57 -9.90 0.03
CA ILE A 145 -12.85 -8.76 -0.84
C ILE A 145 -11.58 -8.46 -1.67
N PRO A 146 -11.58 -8.73 -2.99
CA PRO A 146 -10.35 -8.61 -3.80
C PRO A 146 -9.75 -7.20 -3.84
N ASP A 147 -10.56 -6.16 -3.81
CA ASP A 147 -10.14 -4.76 -3.82
C ASP A 147 -9.97 -4.14 -2.42
N HIS A 148 -9.96 -4.98 -1.37
CA HIS A 148 -9.63 -4.54 -0.03
C HIS A 148 -8.17 -4.10 0.05
N VAL A 149 -7.90 -2.99 0.72
CA VAL A 149 -6.55 -2.38 0.79
C VAL A 149 -5.50 -3.35 1.36
N ALA A 150 -5.88 -4.16 2.37
CA ALA A 150 -4.99 -5.17 2.94
C ALA A 150 -4.63 -6.27 1.95
N ALA A 151 -5.60 -6.77 1.17
CA ALA A 151 -5.37 -7.77 0.12
C ALA A 151 -4.45 -7.21 -0.99
N CYS A 152 -4.67 -5.97 -1.41
CA CYS A 152 -3.81 -5.30 -2.40
C CYS A 152 -2.36 -5.16 -1.91
N PHE A 153 -2.16 -4.76 -0.65
CA PHE A 153 -0.82 -4.65 -0.07
C PHE A 153 -0.17 -6.02 0.18
N GLU A 154 -0.94 -7.03 0.55
CA GLU A 154 -0.43 -8.40 0.66
C GLU A 154 0.10 -8.91 -0.68
N PHE A 155 -0.61 -8.63 -1.77
CA PHE A 155 -0.16 -8.97 -3.11
C PHE A 155 1.12 -8.21 -3.48
N MET A 156 1.18 -6.90 -3.25
CA MET A 156 2.40 -6.12 -3.48
C MET A 156 3.58 -6.63 -2.67
N ARG A 157 3.37 -7.05 -1.40
CA ARG A 157 4.40 -7.71 -0.60
C ARG A 157 4.94 -8.96 -1.31
N ALA A 158 4.04 -9.85 -1.73
CA ALA A 158 4.43 -11.09 -2.41
C ALA A 158 5.20 -10.84 -3.72
N LEU A 159 4.79 -9.83 -4.49
CA LEU A 159 5.49 -9.43 -5.72
C LEU A 159 6.90 -8.87 -5.42
N CYS A 160 7.05 -8.04 -4.39
CA CYS A 160 8.36 -7.51 -4.00
C CYS A 160 9.27 -8.61 -3.42
N GLU A 161 8.75 -9.56 -2.65
CA GLU A 161 9.49 -10.74 -2.19
C GLU A 161 9.96 -11.60 -3.37
N ARG A 162 9.10 -11.77 -4.38
CA ARG A 162 9.45 -12.49 -5.59
C ARG A 162 10.53 -11.76 -6.40
N GLU A 163 10.42 -10.43 -6.53
CA GLU A 163 11.44 -9.61 -7.18
C GLU A 163 12.80 -9.76 -6.48
N ALA A 164 12.85 -9.61 -5.15
CA ALA A 164 14.09 -9.78 -4.37
C ALA A 164 14.72 -11.16 -4.61
N ALA A 165 13.92 -12.22 -4.57
CA ALA A 165 14.40 -13.58 -4.79
C ALA A 165 14.95 -13.79 -6.21
N LEU A 166 14.34 -13.17 -7.23
CA LEU A 166 14.82 -13.24 -8.62
C LEU A 166 16.14 -12.49 -8.79
N ARG A 167 16.34 -11.37 -8.07
CA ARG A 167 17.57 -10.58 -8.12
C ARG A 167 18.73 -11.25 -7.38
N ASP A 168 18.45 -11.95 -6.28
CA ASP A 168 19.44 -12.68 -5.49
C ASP A 168 19.83 -14.04 -6.12
N GLY A 169 19.04 -14.54 -7.06
CA GLY A 169 19.20 -15.86 -7.66
C GLY A 169 19.45 -15.85 -9.18
N ASP A 170 19.18 -16.99 -9.80
CA ASP A 170 19.29 -17.18 -11.26
C ASP A 170 17.98 -16.79 -12.00
N GLY A 171 17.32 -15.71 -11.56
CA GLY A 171 16.13 -15.17 -12.21
C GLY A 171 16.47 -14.66 -13.61
N THR A 172 15.56 -14.88 -14.58
CA THR A 172 15.74 -14.31 -15.92
C THR A 172 15.18 -12.88 -15.97
N GLU A 173 15.69 -12.05 -16.87
CA GLU A 173 15.16 -10.71 -17.14
C GLU A 173 13.65 -10.76 -17.44
N SER A 174 13.21 -11.75 -18.21
CA SER A 174 11.78 -11.97 -18.49
C SER A 174 10.93 -12.27 -17.25
N ASP A 175 11.50 -12.95 -16.24
CA ASP A 175 10.79 -13.20 -14.97
C ASP A 175 10.66 -11.90 -14.16
N LEU A 176 11.71 -11.08 -14.14
CA LEU A 176 11.69 -9.77 -13.49
C LEU A 176 10.69 -8.83 -14.17
N ASP A 177 10.69 -8.75 -15.50
CA ASP A 177 9.73 -7.95 -16.28
C ASP A 177 8.29 -8.37 -15.99
N ALA A 178 8.03 -9.68 -15.90
CA ALA A 178 6.70 -10.18 -15.57
C ALA A 178 6.23 -9.76 -14.17
N VAL A 179 7.11 -9.85 -13.16
CA VAL A 179 6.81 -9.41 -11.79
C VAL A 179 6.59 -7.91 -11.73
N ARG A 180 7.47 -7.11 -12.36
CA ARG A 180 7.34 -5.66 -12.40
C ARG A 180 6.11 -5.19 -13.14
N GLY A 181 5.74 -5.87 -14.22
CA GLY A 181 4.49 -5.62 -14.92
C GLY A 181 3.25 -5.87 -14.05
N LEU A 182 3.29 -6.84 -13.13
CA LEU A 182 2.24 -7.05 -12.13
C LEU A 182 2.23 -5.94 -11.08
N GLN A 183 3.40 -5.53 -10.58
CA GLN A 183 3.54 -4.43 -9.63
C GLN A 183 2.97 -3.12 -10.22
N ALA A 184 3.38 -2.76 -11.44
CA ALA A 184 2.92 -1.55 -12.12
C ALA A 184 1.39 -1.53 -12.28
N ARG A 185 0.81 -2.65 -12.73
CA ARG A 185 -0.65 -2.77 -12.88
C ARG A 185 -1.37 -2.68 -11.53
N THR A 186 -0.82 -3.29 -10.48
CA THR A 186 -1.39 -3.22 -9.13
C THR A 186 -1.35 -1.79 -8.60
N LEU A 187 -0.20 -1.11 -8.72
CA LEU A 187 -0.05 0.29 -8.30
C LEU A 187 -1.00 1.22 -9.07
N SER A 188 -1.23 0.99 -10.37
CA SER A 188 -2.20 1.77 -11.13
C SER A 188 -3.64 1.62 -10.62
N ARG A 189 -3.98 0.47 -10.01
CA ARG A 189 -5.30 0.24 -9.39
C ARG A 189 -5.42 0.81 -7.98
N LEU A 190 -4.32 1.24 -7.37
CA LEU A 190 -4.31 1.87 -6.05
C LEU A 190 -4.51 3.40 -6.06
N GLY A 191 -4.82 4.00 -7.20
CA GLY A 191 -5.03 5.45 -7.33
C GLY A 191 -6.16 6.02 -6.46
N TRP A 192 -7.04 5.18 -5.90
CA TRP A 192 -8.07 5.58 -4.96
C TRP A 192 -7.56 5.85 -3.53
N ILE A 193 -6.31 5.45 -3.22
CA ILE A 193 -5.70 5.63 -1.90
C ILE A 193 -5.68 7.10 -1.45
N ASP A 194 -5.61 8.07 -2.36
CA ASP A 194 -5.71 9.49 -2.03
C ASP A 194 -7.02 9.82 -1.30
N ARG A 195 -8.16 9.36 -1.85
CA ARG A 195 -9.48 9.57 -1.25
C ARG A 195 -9.66 8.77 0.04
N PHE A 196 -9.10 7.57 0.09
CA PHE A 196 -9.08 6.76 1.29
C PHE A 196 -8.33 7.44 2.43
N GLU A 197 -7.12 7.95 2.17
CA GLU A 197 -6.33 8.70 3.16
C GLU A 197 -7.10 9.91 3.69
N GLU A 198 -7.68 10.73 2.82
CA GLU A 198 -8.48 11.90 3.21
C GLU A 198 -9.68 11.49 4.09
N ALA A 199 -10.36 10.39 3.74
CA ALA A 199 -11.48 9.89 4.53
C ALA A 199 -11.02 9.39 5.91
N VAL A 200 -9.93 8.64 6.00
CA VAL A 200 -9.35 8.17 7.26
C VAL A 200 -8.88 9.35 8.11
N ALA A 201 -8.13 10.30 7.54
CA ALA A 201 -7.63 11.47 8.25
C ALA A 201 -8.76 12.32 8.87
N SER A 202 -9.93 12.38 8.22
CA SER A 202 -11.09 13.12 8.72
C SER A 202 -11.84 12.42 9.86
N ARG A 203 -11.67 11.11 10.04
CA ARG A 203 -12.49 10.27 10.94
C ARG A 203 -11.70 9.51 11.99
N ASP A 204 -10.37 9.48 11.89
CA ASP A 204 -9.51 8.76 12.83
C ASP A 204 -9.63 9.31 14.25
N THR A 205 -9.96 8.42 15.19
CA THR A 205 -10.12 8.71 16.63
C THR A 205 -9.02 8.05 17.48
N ALA A 206 -8.11 7.28 16.86
CA ALA A 206 -7.00 6.59 17.52
C ALA A 206 -5.73 7.44 17.48
N GLU A 207 -5.79 8.65 18.01
CA GLU A 207 -4.65 9.59 18.13
C GLU A 207 -3.93 9.88 16.79
N GLY A 208 -4.61 9.71 15.68
CA GLY A 208 -4.06 9.95 14.34
C GLY A 208 -3.16 8.83 13.80
N VAL A 209 -3.11 7.66 14.46
CA VAL A 209 -2.26 6.54 14.05
C VAL A 209 -2.66 6.01 12.66
N PHE A 210 -3.95 5.70 12.46
CA PHE A 210 -4.43 5.19 11.18
C PHE A 210 -4.35 6.25 10.08
N ALA A 211 -4.56 7.52 10.42
CA ALA A 211 -4.37 8.65 9.51
C ALA A 211 -2.90 8.75 9.06
N ALA A 212 -1.94 8.61 10.00
CA ALA A 212 -0.52 8.63 9.67
C ALA A 212 -0.10 7.43 8.81
N ILE A 213 -0.62 6.22 9.10
CA ILE A 213 -0.34 5.02 8.31
C ILE A 213 -0.98 5.12 6.91
N ALA A 214 -2.19 5.65 6.79
CA ALA A 214 -2.82 5.87 5.48
C ALA A 214 -2.03 6.90 4.64
N ARG A 215 -1.52 7.97 5.26
CA ARG A 215 -0.63 8.94 4.60
C ARG A 215 0.69 8.31 4.16
N LEU A 216 1.29 7.47 5.02
CA LEU A 216 2.48 6.69 4.66
C LEU A 216 2.18 5.80 3.45
N ALA A 217 1.08 5.05 3.46
CA ALA A 217 0.68 4.19 2.36
C ALA A 217 0.54 4.97 1.04
N ARG A 218 -0.19 6.10 1.06
CA ARG A 218 -0.37 6.98 -0.10
C ARG A 218 0.96 7.50 -0.66
N THR A 219 1.81 8.05 0.23
CA THR A 219 3.08 8.64 -0.20
C THR A 219 4.03 7.58 -0.73
N PHE A 220 4.08 6.44 -0.08
CA PHE A 220 4.95 5.34 -0.48
C PHE A 220 4.50 4.71 -1.82
N THR A 221 3.22 4.41 -2.00
CA THR A 221 2.74 3.84 -3.27
C THR A 221 2.95 4.79 -4.44
N ALA A 222 2.79 6.10 -4.24
CA ALA A 222 3.06 7.10 -5.26
C ALA A 222 4.56 7.21 -5.60
N TRP A 223 5.44 7.04 -4.61
CA TRP A 223 6.89 6.97 -4.84
C TRP A 223 7.25 5.68 -5.57
N ASP A 224 6.75 4.54 -5.11
CA ASP A 224 7.05 3.22 -5.67
C ASP A 224 6.65 3.13 -7.16
N ALA A 225 5.51 3.69 -7.53
CA ALA A 225 5.07 3.73 -8.92
C ALA A 225 6.01 4.54 -9.82
N ARG A 226 6.51 5.68 -9.34
CA ARG A 226 7.32 6.61 -10.16
C ARG A 226 8.80 6.27 -10.21
N GLU A 227 9.38 5.91 -9.06
CA GLU A 227 10.83 5.85 -8.92
C GLU A 227 11.39 4.44 -9.13
N VAL A 228 10.59 3.41 -8.88
CA VAL A 228 11.06 2.02 -8.91
C VAL A 228 10.45 1.24 -10.07
N VAL A 229 9.14 1.39 -10.34
CA VAL A 229 8.48 0.61 -11.37
C VAL A 229 8.64 1.26 -12.75
N ASP A 230 8.48 2.59 -12.87
CA ASP A 230 8.60 3.31 -14.15
C ASP A 230 10.05 3.51 -14.61
N ALA A 231 11.03 3.45 -13.70
CA ALA A 231 12.43 3.65 -14.04
C ALA A 231 12.99 2.63 -15.04
N ASP A 232 12.41 1.44 -15.10
CA ASP A 232 12.83 0.39 -16.02
C ASP A 232 12.15 0.46 -17.40
N GLU A 233 11.09 1.25 -17.56
CA GLU A 233 10.45 1.47 -18.88
C GLU A 233 11.20 2.50 -19.75
N GLN A 234 12.22 3.17 -19.24
CA GLN A 234 13.06 4.03 -20.05
C GLN A 234 14.12 3.19 -20.80
N PRO A 235 13.96 2.93 -22.09
CA PRO A 235 15.01 2.30 -22.87
C PRO A 235 16.25 3.16 -22.76
N SER A 236 17.37 2.55 -22.44
CA SER A 236 18.69 3.17 -22.44
C SER A 236 18.98 3.78 -23.84
N GLU A 237 18.53 5.01 -24.06
CA GLU A 237 18.96 5.83 -25.18
C GLU A 237 20.42 6.23 -24.97
N ASN A 238 21.33 5.28 -25.05
CA ASN A 238 22.73 5.63 -25.22
C ASN A 238 23.51 4.53 -25.95
N THR A 239 23.33 4.47 -27.26
CA THR A 239 24.44 4.03 -28.11
C THR A 239 24.18 4.51 -29.56
N THR A 240 24.62 5.70 -29.89
CA THR A 240 25.08 5.97 -31.24
C THR A 240 26.04 7.15 -31.23
N ALA A 241 27.31 6.90 -31.30
CA ALA A 241 28.28 7.68 -32.10
C ALA A 241 29.60 6.90 -32.17
#